data_396fa953b14d0bf2f8f50a7d888f3737
#
_entry.id   396fa953b14d0bf2f8f50a7d888f3737
#
_cell.length_a   1.000
_cell.length_b   1.000
_cell.length_c   1.000
_cell.angle_alpha   90.00
_cell.angle_beta   90.00
_cell.angle_gamma   90.00
#
_symmetry.space_group_name_H-M   'P 1'
#
loop_
_entity.id
_entity.type
_entity.pdbx_description
1 polymer ?
#
loop_
_entity_poly.entity_id
_entity_poly.type
_entity_poly.pdbx_seq_one_letter_code
_entity_poly.pdbx_strand_id
1 'polypeptide(L)' 'MRELEQQNDDLERAKRSTLASLEDFEGRLNIAIERNAFLESELDEKENLKGVVQRLKDETRDLRQELKVLNPQVELLH' A
#
# COMPACT_ATOMS: atom_id res chain seq x y z
N MET A 1 57.52 2.15 1.45
CA MET A 1 56.74 1.93 0.22
C MET A 1 55.74 0.80 0.33
N ARG A 2 56.13 -0.33 0.94
CA ARG A 2 55.17 -1.42 1.16
C ARG A 2 53.97 -1.00 2.03
N GLU A 3 54.20 -0.15 3.01
CA GLU A 3 53.15 0.34 3.88
C GLU A 3 52.11 1.18 3.14
N LEU A 4 52.56 2.03 2.22
CA LEU A 4 51.66 2.85 1.40
C LEU A 4 50.87 2.01 0.43
N GLU A 5 51.50 1.01 -0.19
CA GLU A 5 50.80 0.08 -1.08
C GLU A 5 49.77 -0.74 -0.33
N GLN A 6 50.12 -1.19 0.88
CA GLN A 6 49.20 -1.93 1.74
C GLN A 6 47.97 -1.07 2.13
N GLN A 7 48.21 0.18 2.53
CA GLN A 7 47.16 1.11 2.87
C GLN A 7 46.26 1.41 1.67
N ASN A 8 46.82 1.58 0.47
CA ASN A 8 46.04 1.80 -0.73
C ASN A 8 45.19 0.59 -1.07
N ASP A 9 45.70 -0.62 -0.93
CA ASP A 9 44.95 -1.85 -1.17
C ASP A 9 43.80 -1.98 -0.17
N ASP A 10 44.06 -1.68 1.08
CA ASP A 10 43.03 -1.72 2.12
C ASP A 10 41.91 -0.70 1.87
N LEU A 11 42.31 0.51 1.45
CA LEU A 11 41.35 1.56 1.09
C LEU A 11 40.52 1.18 -0.14
N GLU A 12 41.12 0.57 -1.15
CA GLU A 12 40.41 0.10 -2.31
C GLU A 12 39.41 -0.99 -1.98
N ARG A 13 39.74 -1.93 -1.11
CA ARG A 13 38.81 -2.96 -0.62
C ARG A 13 37.66 -2.35 0.16
N ALA A 14 37.96 -1.42 1.06
CA ALA A 14 36.95 -0.73 1.84
C ALA A 14 36.00 0.05 0.93
N LYS A 15 36.54 0.71 -0.08
CA LYS A 15 35.76 1.43 -1.08
C LYS A 15 34.81 0.51 -1.83
N ARG A 16 35.30 -0.63 -2.32
CA ARG A 16 34.46 -1.61 -3.03
C ARG A 16 33.37 -2.16 -2.15
N SER A 17 33.70 -2.48 -0.89
CA SER A 17 32.74 -2.97 0.10
C SER A 17 31.64 -1.93 0.37
N THR A 18 32.03 -0.68 0.51
CA THR A 18 31.08 0.43 0.72
C THR A 18 30.16 0.62 -0.48
N LEU A 19 30.73 0.59 -1.69
CA LEU A 19 29.93 0.71 -2.92
C LEU A 19 28.95 -0.44 -3.07
N ALA A 20 29.36 -1.68 -2.76
CA ALA A 20 28.48 -2.83 -2.79
C ALA A 20 27.34 -2.69 -1.78
N SER A 21 27.64 -2.18 -0.59
CA SER A 21 26.63 -1.93 0.44
C SER A 21 25.63 -0.86 0.01
N LEU A 22 26.11 0.20 -0.65
CA LEU A 22 25.24 1.26 -1.19
C LEU A 22 24.32 0.73 -2.28
N GLU A 23 24.83 -0.09 -3.20
CA GLU A 23 24.04 -0.71 -4.25
C GLU A 23 22.94 -1.61 -3.66
N ASP A 24 23.29 -2.41 -2.67
CA ASP A 24 22.35 -3.27 -1.97
C ASP A 24 21.26 -2.44 -1.28
N PHE A 25 21.67 -1.37 -0.61
CA PHE A 25 20.73 -0.46 0.07
C PHE A 25 19.80 0.22 -0.92
N GLU A 26 20.32 0.71 -2.05
CA GLU A 26 19.49 1.30 -3.10
C GLU A 26 18.47 0.31 -3.65
N GLY A 27 18.88 -0.94 -3.88
CA GLY A 27 17.97 -2.00 -4.32
C GLY A 27 16.85 -2.25 -3.33
N ARG A 28 17.17 -2.32 -2.04
CA ARG A 28 16.19 -2.49 -0.97
C ARG A 28 15.24 -1.30 -0.86
N LEU A 29 15.78 -0.10 -1.01
CA LEU A 29 14.99 1.12 -0.97
C LEU A 29 13.99 1.16 -2.13
N ASN A 30 14.42 0.82 -3.32
CA ASN A 30 13.56 0.77 -4.49
C ASN A 30 12.42 -0.24 -4.31
N ILE A 31 12.73 -1.42 -3.76
CA ILE A 31 11.70 -2.44 -3.45
C ILE A 31 10.70 -1.89 -2.42
N ALA A 32 11.20 -1.21 -1.38
CA ALA A 32 10.33 -0.63 -0.36
C ALA A 32 9.41 0.44 -0.94
N ILE A 33 9.92 1.30 -1.83
CA ILE A 33 9.13 2.32 -2.51
C ILE A 33 8.04 1.69 -3.37
N GLU A 34 8.37 0.65 -4.12
CA GLU A 34 7.39 -0.08 -4.95
C GLU A 34 6.30 -0.72 -4.08
N ARG A 35 6.69 -1.34 -2.98
CA ARG A 35 5.73 -1.93 -2.03
C ARG A 35 4.81 -0.88 -1.43
N ASN A 36 5.36 0.28 -1.06
CA ASN A 36 4.56 1.36 -0.50
C ASN A 36 3.54 1.87 -1.51
N ALA A 37 3.95 2.06 -2.76
CA ALA A 37 3.05 2.47 -3.83
C ALA A 37 1.94 1.44 -4.05
N PHE A 38 2.26 0.16 -4.04
CA PHE A 38 1.30 -0.93 -4.16
C PHE A 38 0.29 -0.91 -3.00
N LEU A 39 0.80 -0.79 -1.76
CA LEU A 39 -0.04 -0.76 -0.57
C LEU A 39 -0.97 0.46 -0.54
N GLU A 40 -0.50 1.61 -0.97
CA GLU A 40 -1.33 2.80 -1.09
C GLU A 40 -2.46 2.59 -2.09
N SER A 41 -2.16 1.99 -3.23
CA SER A 41 -3.15 1.65 -4.26
C SER A 41 -4.20 0.69 -3.72
N GLU A 42 -3.78 -0.35 -3.00
CA GLU A 42 -4.68 -1.31 -2.36
C GLU A 42 -5.57 -0.65 -1.30
N LEU A 43 -5.00 0.27 -0.54
CA LEU A 43 -5.75 1.00 0.48
C LEU A 43 -6.82 1.90 -0.15
N ASP A 44 -6.47 2.60 -1.24
CA ASP A 44 -7.41 3.45 -1.98
C ASP A 44 -8.56 2.63 -2.54
N GLU A 45 -8.28 1.47 -3.12
CA GLU A 45 -9.32 0.55 -3.61
C GLU A 45 -10.25 0.10 -2.48
N LYS A 46 -9.67 -0.24 -1.35
CA LYS A 46 -10.44 -0.65 -0.17
C LYS A 46 -11.35 0.47 0.31
N GLU A 47 -10.87 1.70 0.37
CA GLU A 47 -11.67 2.85 0.76
C GLU A 47 -12.79 3.13 -0.24
N ASN A 48 -12.49 3.02 -1.53
CA ASN A 48 -13.48 3.17 -2.59
C ASN A 48 -14.60 2.12 -2.45
N LEU A 49 -14.24 0.86 -2.22
CA LEU A 49 -15.19 -0.21 -2.00
C LEU A 49 -16.04 0.02 -0.76
N LYS A 50 -15.46 0.50 0.32
CA LYS A 50 -16.22 0.88 1.53
C LYS A 50 -17.25 1.94 1.23
N GLY A 51 -16.87 2.96 0.45
CA GLY A 51 -17.78 4.01 0.02
C GLY A 51 -18.93 3.48 -0.81
N VAL A 52 -18.65 2.58 -1.76
CA VAL A 52 -19.67 1.94 -2.60
C VAL A 52 -20.63 1.10 -1.73
N VAL A 53 -20.10 0.29 -0.83
CA VAL A 53 -20.89 -0.54 0.08
C VAL A 53 -21.80 0.34 0.95
N GLN A 54 -21.29 1.42 1.50
CA GLN A 54 -22.08 2.33 2.32
C GLN A 54 -23.20 2.98 1.53
N ARG A 55 -22.91 3.43 0.30
CA ARG A 55 -23.92 4.01 -0.59
C ARG A 55 -25.02 3.00 -0.92
N LEU A 56 -24.66 1.76 -1.21
CA LEU A 56 -25.63 0.70 -1.51
C LEU A 56 -26.50 0.38 -0.31
N LYS A 57 -25.92 0.38 0.89
CA LYS A 57 -26.70 0.20 2.13
C LYS A 57 -27.69 1.32 2.33
N ASP A 58 -27.30 2.55 2.09
CA ASP A 58 -28.17 3.72 2.22
C ASP A 58 -29.29 3.68 1.18
N GLU A 59 -28.98 3.35 -0.06
CA GLU A 59 -29.98 3.19 -1.13
C GLU A 59 -30.98 2.09 -0.78
N THR A 60 -30.51 0.96 -0.27
CA THR A 60 -31.34 -0.16 0.12
C THR A 60 -32.29 0.26 1.26
N ARG A 61 -31.78 0.99 2.24
CA ARG A 61 -32.59 1.49 3.34
C ARG A 61 -33.66 2.45 2.83
N ASP A 62 -33.32 3.37 1.96
CA ASP A 62 -34.23 4.33 1.39
C ASP A 62 -35.33 3.64 0.57
N LEU A 63 -34.95 2.65 -0.26
CA LEU A 63 -35.92 1.86 -1.02
C LEU A 63 -36.88 1.09 -0.10
N ARG A 64 -36.38 0.54 0.98
CA ARG A 64 -37.24 -0.12 1.96
C ARG A 64 -38.25 0.85 2.60
N GLN A 65 -37.82 2.07 2.90
CA GLN A 65 -38.71 3.10 3.44
C GLN A 65 -39.76 3.50 2.42
N GLU A 66 -39.41 3.66 1.15
CA GLU A 66 -40.35 3.94 0.09
C GLU A 66 -41.40 2.84 -0.05
N LEU A 67 -40.94 1.58 -0.02
CA LEU A 67 -41.83 0.42 -0.06
C LEU A 67 -42.82 0.41 1.12
N LYS A 68 -42.35 0.76 2.29
CA LYS A 68 -43.23 0.86 3.49
C LYS A 68 -44.27 1.94 3.33
N VAL A 69 -43.93 3.06 2.73
CA VAL A 69 -44.88 4.16 2.46
C VAL A 69 -45.91 3.77 1.43
N LEU A 70 -45.47 3.10 0.34
CA LEU A 70 -46.33 2.67 -0.76
C LEU A 70 -47.19 1.46 -0.41
N ASN A 71 -46.64 0.54 0.40
CA ASN A 71 -47.35 -0.69 0.79
C ASN A 71 -47.00 -1.08 2.23
N PRO A 72 -47.75 -0.54 3.22
CA PRO A 72 -47.47 -0.82 4.62
C PRO A 72 -47.56 -2.30 5.02
N GLN A 73 -48.19 -3.14 4.21
CA GLN A 73 -48.28 -4.58 4.48
C GLN A 73 -46.96 -5.32 4.28
N VAL A 74 -45.99 -4.74 3.57
CA VAL A 74 -44.69 -5.34 3.38
C VAL A 74 -43.95 -5.53 4.71
N GLU A 75 -44.19 -4.67 5.68
CA GLU A 75 -43.61 -4.80 7.03
C GLU A 75 -44.08 -6.08 7.74
N LEU A 76 -45.29 -6.51 7.49
CA LEU A 76 -45.89 -7.69 8.13
C LEU A 76 -45.32 -9.00 7.57
N LEU A 77 -44.69 -8.96 6.41
CA LEU A 77 -44.07 -10.12 5.75
C LEU A 77 -42.61 -10.36 6.17
N HIS A 78 -42.04 -9.46 6.87
CA HIS A 78 -40.74 -9.56 7.45
C HIS A 78 -40.81 -9.71 8.96
#